data_806e9c4125cbaba42974252245078a06
#
_entry.id   806e9c4125cbaba42974252245078a06
#
_cell.length_a   1.000
_cell.length_b   1.000
_cell.length_c   1.000
_cell.angle_alpha   90.00
_cell.angle_beta   90.00
_cell.angle_gamma   90.00
#
_symmetry.space_group_name_H-M   'P 1'
#
loop_
_entity.id
_entity.type
_entity.pdbx_description
1 polymer ?
#
loop_
_entity_poly.entity_id
_entity_poly.type
_entity_poly.pdbx_seq_one_letter_code
_entity_poly.pdbx_strand_id
1 'polypeptide(L)'
;MTTTAETVRTAGAGRDRWEALALARAARLEALLGDPYDPANPHGLRALFAADHRRTPPAATEALLDGAGLAAEFVPVEYGGRLTRADLLARTLRPVFRRDVALGFGYGITSLFATGPVWAAGTPDQRRDLAELLLGGGRATILHHELAHANAILRDEFTARPAGQGGLRLHGRKDLIINAARADAQIVYARTDAARGPRSHSVFLLDPTRTEPGTMRHLPRIETSGMRGALFSGLEFDGRTLPEDALVGRAGEGVALALRTFQVNRSVICGVVTAAADTVLHSAVRAATTGRSGPVARRWHKPLTGVFADLLACDSMATVALRALGLLPDRAHVLAAAVKYVVPDLLRENLEELSTVLGSRGYRHGSPEYGALDKLVRDLPVAGLGHAGTAACQAVIVPQLRTLAESAWFAEDEPPPELFRKGAELPPLDYRLLGIAGGGDFMAASLVGSADRLAPSRGVGGQITALAELAEAFVAELRALRETCRRLPPYGTSVLGDPAVCVLSDRYSLIAAAAAVLGVWEGQDGTDPFLADAAWAVLALSRIGERLGIPVPELPDGCAAYVLDELVRRYRAGLSCDLDATPLAQ
;
A
#
# COMPACT_ATOMS: atom_id res chain seq x y z
N MET A 1 34.25 4.41 -27.59
CA MET A 1 34.13 3.96 -26.19
C MET A 1 33.86 5.09 -25.20
N THR A 2 33.58 6.29 -25.62
CA THR A 2 33.31 7.47 -24.76
C THR A 2 31.81 7.71 -24.51
N THR A 3 30.93 7.09 -25.29
CA THR A 3 29.48 7.33 -25.24
C THR A 3 28.75 6.65 -24.05
N THR A 4 29.30 5.54 -23.51
CA THR A 4 28.65 4.77 -22.44
C THR A 4 28.83 5.40 -21.06
N ALA A 5 29.96 6.06 -20.80
CA ALA A 5 30.24 6.67 -19.50
C ALA A 5 29.50 8.01 -19.28
N GLU A 6 29.26 8.74 -20.38
CA GLU A 6 28.52 10.01 -20.33
C GLU A 6 27.02 9.79 -20.19
N THR A 7 26.46 8.73 -20.82
CA THR A 7 25.05 8.33 -20.67
C THR A 7 24.75 7.82 -19.27
N VAL A 8 25.70 7.13 -18.62
CA VAL A 8 25.56 6.65 -17.23
C VAL A 8 25.64 7.82 -16.23
N ARG A 9 26.51 8.81 -16.45
CA ARG A 9 26.61 10.01 -15.58
C ARG A 9 25.37 10.90 -15.65
N THR A 10 24.80 11.10 -16.83
CA THR A 10 23.54 11.87 -16.99
C THR A 10 22.33 11.14 -16.43
N ALA A 11 22.31 9.80 -16.44
CA ALA A 11 21.25 9.00 -15.82
C ALA A 11 21.30 9.06 -14.27
N GLY A 12 22.49 9.06 -13.64
CA GLY A 12 22.65 9.17 -12.20
C GLY A 12 22.19 10.52 -11.64
N ALA A 13 22.65 11.62 -12.22
CA ALA A 13 22.23 12.97 -11.85
C ALA A 13 20.72 13.21 -12.03
N GLY A 14 20.04 12.43 -12.89
CA GLY A 14 18.60 12.48 -13.08
C GLY A 14 17.80 11.76 -12.00
N ARG A 15 18.34 10.70 -11.40
CA ARG A 15 17.66 9.90 -10.36
C ARG A 15 17.62 10.61 -9.02
N ASP A 16 18.72 11.16 -8.54
CA ASP A 16 18.77 12.01 -7.35
C ASP A 16 17.80 13.20 -7.46
N ARG A 17 17.65 13.72 -8.66
CA ARG A 17 16.70 14.80 -8.96
C ARG A 17 15.25 14.36 -8.75
N TRP A 18 14.87 13.11 -9.05
CA TRP A 18 13.50 12.63 -8.86
C TRP A 18 13.11 12.56 -7.38
N GLU A 19 14.02 12.10 -6.53
CA GLU A 19 13.77 12.06 -5.08
C GLU A 19 13.61 13.48 -4.52
N ALA A 20 14.53 14.38 -4.81
CA ALA A 20 14.45 15.78 -4.38
C ALA A 20 13.16 16.46 -4.86
N LEU A 21 12.74 16.23 -6.10
CA LEU A 21 11.49 16.76 -6.66
C LEU A 21 10.25 16.16 -5.97
N ALA A 22 10.24 14.86 -5.67
CA ALA A 22 9.13 14.22 -4.97
C ALA A 22 8.99 14.75 -3.54
N LEU A 23 10.09 14.89 -2.82
CA LEU A 23 10.11 15.47 -1.48
C LEU A 23 9.61 16.92 -1.48
N ALA A 24 10.05 17.74 -2.46
CA ALA A 24 9.58 19.11 -2.61
C ALA A 24 8.07 19.18 -2.89
N ARG A 25 7.53 18.25 -3.70
CA ARG A 25 6.09 18.17 -3.97
C ARG A 25 5.31 17.73 -2.74
N ALA A 26 5.79 16.74 -1.99
CA ALA A 26 5.17 16.32 -0.73
C ALA A 26 5.12 17.49 0.28
N ALA A 27 6.23 18.20 0.47
CA ALA A 27 6.31 19.38 1.34
C ALA A 27 5.36 20.51 0.87
N ARG A 28 5.27 20.75 -0.44
CA ARG A 28 4.34 21.71 -1.00
C ARG A 28 2.88 21.32 -0.75
N LEU A 29 2.51 20.06 -0.92
CA LEU A 29 1.16 19.57 -0.63
C LEU A 29 0.82 19.72 0.86
N GLU A 30 1.76 19.36 1.75
CA GLU A 30 1.58 19.57 3.19
C GLU A 30 1.33 21.05 3.52
N ALA A 31 2.13 21.96 2.95
CA ALA A 31 1.98 23.40 3.14
C ALA A 31 0.65 23.93 2.57
N LEU A 32 0.21 23.45 1.40
CA LEU A 32 -1.06 23.85 0.79
C LEU A 32 -2.26 23.37 1.60
N LEU A 33 -2.19 22.17 2.17
CA LEU A 33 -3.22 21.63 3.05
C LEU A 33 -3.28 22.37 4.40
N GLY A 34 -2.20 23.02 4.84
CA GLY A 34 -2.11 23.89 6.01
C GLY A 34 -2.33 23.16 7.34
N ASP A 35 -2.49 23.92 8.44
CA ASP A 35 -2.73 23.36 9.78
C ASP A 35 -4.04 22.54 9.79
N PRO A 36 -3.99 21.22 10.11
CA PRO A 36 -5.19 20.39 10.19
C PRO A 36 -6.15 20.79 11.30
N TYR A 37 -5.67 21.49 12.31
CA TYR A 37 -6.44 21.84 13.51
C TYR A 37 -6.97 23.27 13.50
N ASP A 38 -6.54 24.12 12.55
CA ASP A 38 -7.09 25.46 12.38
C ASP A 38 -8.58 25.36 11.98
N PRO A 39 -9.50 25.90 12.81
CA PRO A 39 -10.94 25.84 12.53
C PRO A 39 -11.35 26.64 11.28
N ALA A 40 -10.52 27.57 10.82
CA ALA A 40 -10.74 28.36 9.61
C ALA A 40 -10.19 27.69 8.34
N ASN A 41 -9.36 26.66 8.48
CA ASN A 41 -8.77 25.97 7.34
C ASN A 41 -9.83 25.12 6.60
N PRO A 42 -10.16 25.43 5.31
CA PRO A 42 -11.13 24.66 4.54
C PRO A 42 -10.64 23.24 4.19
N HIS A 43 -9.35 22.94 4.42
CA HIS A 43 -8.69 21.65 4.21
C HIS A 43 -8.33 20.97 5.53
N GLY A 44 -8.72 21.57 6.68
CA GLY A 44 -8.48 21.05 8.01
C GLY A 44 -9.48 19.95 8.40
N LEU A 45 -9.19 19.25 9.51
CA LEU A 45 -9.99 18.10 9.97
C LEU A 45 -11.45 18.46 10.22
N ARG A 46 -11.75 19.68 10.71
CA ARG A 46 -13.13 20.13 10.92
C ARG A 46 -13.95 20.15 9.63
N ALA A 47 -13.38 20.67 8.55
CA ALA A 47 -14.04 20.73 7.24
C ALA A 47 -14.19 19.33 6.62
N LEU A 48 -13.16 18.48 6.74
CA LEU A 48 -13.16 17.11 6.24
C LEU A 48 -14.18 16.23 7.00
N PHE A 49 -14.27 16.33 8.32
CA PHE A 49 -15.28 15.62 9.11
C PHE A 49 -16.70 16.10 8.79
N ALA A 50 -16.88 17.38 8.53
CA ALA A 50 -18.18 17.90 8.09
C ALA A 50 -18.57 17.35 6.71
N ALA A 51 -17.63 17.18 5.78
CA ALA A 51 -17.86 16.55 4.49
C ALA A 51 -18.18 15.05 4.63
N ASP A 52 -17.44 14.32 5.48
CA ASP A 52 -17.70 12.93 5.84
C ASP A 52 -19.12 12.75 6.41
N HIS A 53 -19.52 13.62 7.33
CA HIS A 53 -20.87 13.59 7.91
C HIS A 53 -21.96 13.81 6.87
N ARG A 54 -21.77 14.74 5.95
CA ARG A 54 -22.68 14.98 4.82
C ARG A 54 -22.59 13.89 3.73
N ARG A 55 -21.64 12.97 3.84
CA ARG A 55 -21.36 11.94 2.83
C ARG A 55 -21.04 12.54 1.44
N THR A 56 -20.27 13.62 1.41
CA THR A 56 -19.88 14.31 0.18
C THR A 56 -18.36 14.39 0.06
N PRO A 57 -17.82 14.38 -1.16
CA PRO A 57 -16.41 14.73 -1.35
C PRO A 57 -16.12 16.13 -0.80
N PRO A 58 -14.93 16.36 -0.22
CA PRO A 58 -14.51 17.69 0.21
C PRO A 58 -14.08 18.54 -0.99
N ALA A 59 -15.06 19.15 -1.69
CA ALA A 59 -14.87 19.81 -2.99
C ALA A 59 -13.77 20.88 -3.00
N ALA A 60 -13.64 21.67 -1.92
CA ALA A 60 -12.59 22.67 -1.82
C ALA A 60 -11.19 22.03 -1.80
N THR A 61 -11.05 20.86 -1.15
CA THR A 61 -9.78 20.16 -1.09
C THR A 61 -9.50 19.42 -2.40
N GLU A 62 -10.52 18.84 -3.05
CA GLU A 62 -10.34 18.28 -4.41
C GLU A 62 -9.86 19.37 -5.38
N ALA A 63 -10.45 20.57 -5.36
CA ALA A 63 -10.03 21.69 -6.21
C ALA A 63 -8.59 22.16 -5.92
N LEU A 64 -8.16 22.14 -4.65
CA LEU A 64 -6.77 22.41 -4.28
C LEU A 64 -5.82 21.37 -4.90
N LEU A 65 -6.16 20.09 -4.83
CA LEU A 65 -5.35 18.99 -5.38
C LEU A 65 -5.30 19.04 -6.92
N ASP A 66 -6.41 19.42 -7.57
CA ASP A 66 -6.45 19.69 -9.02
C ASP A 66 -5.49 20.83 -9.38
N GLY A 67 -5.56 21.95 -8.64
CA GLY A 67 -4.66 23.10 -8.83
C GLY A 67 -3.18 22.79 -8.55
N ALA A 68 -2.89 21.82 -7.67
CA ALA A 68 -1.54 21.32 -7.44
C ALA A 68 -1.04 20.36 -8.52
N GLY A 69 -1.92 19.93 -9.42
CA GLY A 69 -1.62 18.98 -10.50
C GLY A 69 -1.33 17.57 -9.99
N LEU A 70 -2.06 17.12 -8.96
CA LEU A 70 -1.82 15.81 -8.34
C LEU A 70 -2.02 14.65 -9.33
N ALA A 71 -2.90 14.78 -10.32
CA ALA A 71 -3.15 13.74 -11.33
C ALA A 71 -1.88 13.37 -12.14
N ALA A 72 -0.95 14.31 -12.30
CA ALA A 72 0.33 14.05 -12.98
C ALA A 72 1.21 13.02 -12.24
N GLU A 73 1.00 12.80 -10.93
CA GLU A 73 1.72 11.77 -10.17
C GLU A 73 1.35 10.34 -10.61
N PHE A 74 0.23 10.17 -11.32
CA PHE A 74 -0.27 8.87 -11.81
C PHE A 74 0.11 8.58 -13.27
N VAL A 75 0.76 9.53 -13.93
CA VAL A 75 1.20 9.43 -15.32
C VAL A 75 2.72 9.23 -15.37
N PRO A 76 3.24 8.19 -16.06
CA PRO A 76 4.67 7.98 -16.20
C PRO A 76 5.38 9.19 -16.86
N VAL A 77 6.63 9.42 -16.47
CA VAL A 77 7.44 10.56 -16.99
C VAL A 77 7.61 10.52 -18.50
N GLU A 78 7.64 9.34 -19.11
CA GLU A 78 7.74 9.16 -20.56
C GLU A 78 6.52 9.73 -21.33
N TYR A 79 5.38 9.93 -20.62
CA TYR A 79 4.16 10.55 -21.16
C TYR A 79 3.90 11.95 -20.57
N GLY A 80 4.94 12.62 -20.04
CA GLY A 80 4.83 13.98 -19.52
C GLY A 80 4.34 14.10 -18.07
N GLY A 81 4.15 12.99 -17.36
CA GLY A 81 3.74 12.95 -15.96
C GLY A 81 4.92 13.03 -14.98
N ARG A 82 4.66 12.54 -13.73
CA ARG A 82 5.61 12.59 -12.63
C ARG A 82 5.86 11.23 -11.97
N LEU A 83 5.20 10.17 -12.44
CA LEU A 83 5.39 8.82 -11.92
C LEU A 83 6.75 8.30 -12.36
N THR A 84 7.65 8.17 -11.40
CA THR A 84 8.99 7.60 -11.57
C THR A 84 9.10 6.30 -10.79
N ARG A 85 9.06 6.36 -9.47
CA ARG A 85 9.22 5.26 -8.52
C ARG A 85 7.99 5.16 -7.63
N ALA A 86 7.59 3.94 -7.27
CA ALA A 86 6.41 3.72 -6.44
C ALA A 86 6.57 4.24 -5.00
N ASP A 87 7.78 4.17 -4.42
CA ASP A 87 8.09 4.71 -3.10
C ASP A 87 8.00 6.24 -3.06
N LEU A 88 8.47 6.93 -4.10
CA LEU A 88 8.36 8.39 -4.21
C LEU A 88 6.90 8.84 -4.42
N LEU A 89 6.12 8.06 -5.19
CA LEU A 89 4.69 8.29 -5.32
C LEU A 89 3.99 8.21 -3.96
N ALA A 90 4.25 7.15 -3.19
CA ALA A 90 3.65 6.99 -1.87
C ALA A 90 4.01 8.16 -0.94
N ARG A 91 5.27 8.62 -0.93
CA ARG A 91 5.71 9.80 -0.17
C ARG A 91 4.95 11.07 -0.57
N THR A 92 4.78 11.29 -1.87
CA THR A 92 4.04 12.46 -2.38
C THR A 92 2.56 12.44 -1.97
N LEU A 93 1.95 11.24 -1.87
CA LEU A 93 0.54 11.09 -1.50
C LEU A 93 0.27 11.12 0.02
N ARG A 94 1.27 10.85 0.87
CA ARG A 94 1.11 10.82 2.34
C ARG A 94 0.43 12.05 2.93
N PRO A 95 0.71 13.29 2.52
CA PRO A 95 -0.01 14.47 3.02
C PRO A 95 -1.53 14.37 2.85
N VAL A 96 -1.98 13.86 1.71
CA VAL A 96 -3.41 13.69 1.41
C VAL A 96 -4.04 12.61 2.31
N PHE A 97 -3.38 11.45 2.44
CA PHE A 97 -3.87 10.34 3.28
C PHE A 97 -3.83 10.65 4.77
N ARG A 98 -2.88 11.46 5.22
CA ARG A 98 -2.80 11.97 6.60
C ARG A 98 -4.02 12.82 6.94
N ARG A 99 -4.56 13.54 5.96
CA ARG A 99 -5.79 14.31 6.12
C ARG A 99 -7.04 13.46 6.09
N ASP A 100 -7.16 12.59 5.06
CA ASP A 100 -8.38 11.82 4.83
C ASP A 100 -8.15 10.66 3.86
N VAL A 101 -8.39 9.44 4.34
CA VAL A 101 -8.29 8.22 3.51
C VAL A 101 -9.33 8.23 2.39
N ALA A 102 -10.57 8.69 2.67
CA ALA A 102 -11.61 8.74 1.66
C ALA A 102 -11.29 9.75 0.54
N LEU A 103 -10.66 10.88 0.86
CA LEU A 103 -10.14 11.82 -0.12
C LEU A 103 -9.01 11.19 -0.95
N GLY A 104 -8.03 10.56 -0.29
CA GLY A 104 -6.89 9.91 -0.96
C GLY A 104 -7.33 8.86 -1.98
N PHE A 105 -8.32 8.04 -1.63
CA PHE A 105 -8.92 7.07 -2.57
C PHE A 105 -9.82 7.75 -3.60
N GLY A 106 -10.76 8.57 -3.16
CA GLY A 106 -11.81 9.12 -4.02
C GLY A 106 -11.28 10.08 -5.08
N TYR A 107 -10.33 10.94 -4.71
CA TYR A 107 -9.69 11.85 -5.66
C TYR A 107 -8.51 11.18 -6.40
N GLY A 108 -7.64 10.50 -5.66
CA GLY A 108 -6.28 10.21 -6.09
C GLY A 108 -6.09 8.82 -6.66
N ILE A 109 -5.78 7.86 -5.79
CA ILE A 109 -5.19 6.59 -6.23
C ILE A 109 -6.15 5.67 -7.01
N THR A 110 -7.45 5.96 -7.06
CA THR A 110 -8.38 5.22 -7.94
C THR A 110 -7.96 5.33 -9.41
N SER A 111 -7.53 6.53 -9.86
CA SER A 111 -7.01 6.69 -11.22
C SER A 111 -5.71 5.90 -11.45
N LEU A 112 -4.78 5.91 -10.48
CA LEU A 112 -3.57 5.07 -10.54
C LEU A 112 -3.92 3.57 -10.71
N PHE A 113 -4.89 3.08 -9.92
CA PHE A 113 -5.29 1.67 -9.96
C PHE A 113 -5.93 1.29 -11.29
N ALA A 114 -6.70 2.22 -11.84
CA ALA A 114 -7.36 2.02 -13.13
C ALA A 114 -6.34 1.95 -14.27
N THR A 115 -5.35 2.81 -14.26
CA THR A 115 -4.42 3.00 -15.40
C THR A 115 -3.32 1.96 -15.50
N GLY A 116 -3.00 1.26 -14.41
CA GLY A 116 -1.94 0.24 -14.37
C GLY A 116 -1.97 -0.75 -15.54
N PRO A 117 -3.11 -1.36 -15.90
CA PRO A 117 -3.21 -2.26 -17.05
C PRO A 117 -2.84 -1.60 -18.40
N VAL A 118 -3.18 -0.31 -18.57
CA VAL A 118 -2.85 0.43 -19.79
C VAL A 118 -1.35 0.72 -19.84
N TRP A 119 -0.73 1.13 -18.71
CA TRP A 119 0.73 1.29 -18.67
C TRP A 119 1.47 -0.02 -18.92
N ALA A 120 0.93 -1.14 -18.44
CA ALA A 120 1.53 -2.47 -18.64
C ALA A 120 1.41 -2.98 -20.08
N ALA A 121 0.24 -2.88 -20.71
CA ALA A 121 -0.09 -3.60 -21.93
C ALA A 121 -0.86 -2.79 -22.99
N GLY A 122 -1.21 -1.53 -22.74
CA GLY A 122 -1.90 -0.67 -23.71
C GLY A 122 -1.07 -0.41 -24.96
N THR A 123 -1.75 -0.05 -26.04
CA THR A 123 -1.09 0.45 -27.26
C THR A 123 -0.42 1.81 -27.02
N PRO A 124 0.51 2.27 -27.87
CA PRO A 124 1.09 3.61 -27.74
C PRO A 124 0.03 4.72 -27.74
N ASP A 125 -1.04 4.58 -28.52
CA ASP A 125 -2.12 5.56 -28.59
C ASP A 125 -2.96 5.53 -27.30
N GLN A 126 -3.39 4.34 -26.82
CA GLN A 126 -4.08 4.22 -25.54
C GLN A 126 -3.32 4.84 -24.36
N ARG A 127 -1.99 4.66 -24.31
CA ARG A 127 -1.14 5.27 -23.28
C ARG A 127 -1.09 6.78 -23.40
N ARG A 128 -0.94 7.30 -24.62
CA ARG A 128 -0.90 8.75 -24.89
C ARG A 128 -2.21 9.42 -24.55
N ASP A 129 -3.33 8.89 -25.07
CA ASP A 129 -4.67 9.46 -24.86
C ASP A 129 -5.04 9.46 -23.36
N LEU A 130 -4.70 8.37 -22.66
CA LEU A 130 -4.94 8.28 -21.21
C LEU A 130 -4.05 9.25 -20.43
N ALA A 131 -2.78 9.44 -20.84
CA ALA A 131 -1.90 10.41 -20.22
C ALA A 131 -2.42 11.84 -20.41
N GLU A 132 -2.82 12.20 -21.63
CA GLU A 132 -3.40 13.51 -21.94
C GLU A 132 -4.67 13.77 -21.13
N LEU A 133 -5.56 12.78 -21.01
CA LEU A 133 -6.76 12.87 -20.21
C LEU A 133 -6.44 13.18 -18.74
N LEU A 134 -5.52 12.43 -18.11
CA LEU A 134 -5.16 12.64 -16.70
C LEU A 134 -4.43 13.95 -16.48
N LEU A 135 -3.50 14.34 -17.37
CA LEU A 135 -2.79 15.62 -17.29
C LEU A 135 -3.73 16.81 -17.49
N GLY A 136 -4.81 16.61 -18.23
CA GLY A 136 -5.92 17.57 -18.38
C GLY A 136 -6.88 17.65 -17.21
N GLY A 137 -6.64 16.88 -16.12
CA GLY A 137 -7.50 16.85 -14.92
C GLY A 137 -8.63 15.82 -14.98
N GLY A 138 -8.67 14.98 -16.04
CA GLY A 138 -9.61 13.86 -16.15
C GLY A 138 -9.35 12.77 -15.10
N ARG A 139 -10.31 11.89 -14.91
CA ARG A 139 -10.29 10.79 -13.93
C ARG A 139 -10.52 9.44 -14.61
N ALA A 140 -9.79 8.43 -14.15
CA ALA A 140 -10.01 7.05 -14.57
C ALA A 140 -10.60 6.23 -13.41
N THR A 141 -11.42 5.23 -13.75
CA THR A 141 -11.91 4.26 -12.77
C THR A 141 -11.76 2.83 -13.27
N ILE A 142 -11.69 1.89 -12.33
CA ILE A 142 -11.55 0.47 -12.60
C ILE A 142 -12.86 -0.27 -12.26
N LEU A 143 -13.40 -0.97 -13.23
CA LEU A 143 -14.61 -1.78 -13.12
C LEU A 143 -14.21 -3.25 -12.92
N HIS A 144 -13.97 -3.61 -11.66
CA HIS A 144 -13.48 -4.94 -11.29
C HIS A 144 -14.47 -5.67 -10.38
N HIS A 145 -15.11 -4.97 -9.43
CA HIS A 145 -15.91 -5.58 -8.38
C HIS A 145 -17.35 -5.90 -8.79
N GLU A 146 -17.84 -7.07 -8.36
CA GLU A 146 -19.24 -7.44 -8.27
C GLU A 146 -19.61 -7.74 -6.81
N LEU A 147 -20.74 -7.25 -6.31
CA LEU A 147 -21.19 -7.56 -4.95
C LEU A 147 -21.48 -9.05 -4.75
N ALA A 148 -21.95 -9.74 -5.78
CA ALA A 148 -22.27 -11.17 -5.72
C ALA A 148 -21.05 -12.05 -5.46
N HIS A 149 -19.88 -11.66 -5.94
CA HIS A 149 -18.67 -12.48 -5.93
C HIS A 149 -17.45 -11.78 -5.30
N ALA A 150 -17.62 -10.56 -4.81
CA ALA A 150 -16.56 -9.75 -4.18
C ALA A 150 -15.29 -9.68 -5.06
N ASN A 151 -14.16 -10.17 -4.55
CA ASN A 151 -12.87 -10.15 -5.26
C ASN A 151 -12.58 -11.43 -6.07
N ALA A 152 -13.53 -12.36 -6.15
CA ALA A 152 -13.32 -13.63 -6.84
C ALA A 152 -13.48 -13.47 -8.37
N ILE A 153 -12.50 -12.84 -9.04
CA ILE A 153 -12.54 -12.52 -10.48
C ILE A 153 -12.94 -13.71 -11.35
N LEU A 154 -12.52 -14.93 -11.00
CA LEU A 154 -12.87 -16.13 -11.79
C LEU A 154 -14.36 -16.52 -11.65
N ARG A 155 -15.10 -15.93 -10.71
CA ARG A 155 -16.55 -16.12 -10.54
C ARG A 155 -17.36 -14.99 -11.15
N ASP A 156 -16.71 -13.93 -11.64
CA ASP A 156 -17.32 -12.77 -12.27
C ASP A 156 -18.35 -13.18 -13.33
N GLU A 157 -19.56 -12.63 -13.27
CA GLU A 157 -20.66 -12.87 -14.20
C GLU A 157 -20.74 -11.80 -15.30
N PHE A 158 -19.97 -10.74 -15.16
CA PHE A 158 -19.87 -9.68 -16.14
C PHE A 158 -19.15 -10.17 -17.40
N THR A 159 -19.78 -10.03 -18.57
CA THR A 159 -19.30 -10.66 -19.81
C THR A 159 -19.13 -9.68 -20.96
N ALA A 160 -18.16 -9.98 -21.83
CA ALA A 160 -18.06 -9.43 -23.18
C ALA A 160 -18.34 -10.57 -24.17
N ARG A 161 -19.49 -10.52 -24.85
CA ARG A 161 -19.97 -11.58 -25.74
C ARG A 161 -19.84 -11.18 -27.20
N PRO A 162 -19.59 -12.13 -28.12
CA PRO A 162 -19.58 -11.85 -29.56
C PRO A 162 -20.91 -11.23 -30.01
N ALA A 163 -20.83 -10.19 -30.84
CA ALA A 163 -21.96 -9.61 -31.53
C ALA A 163 -22.14 -10.28 -32.91
N GLY A 164 -23.37 -10.42 -33.37
CA GLY A 164 -23.68 -11.17 -34.61
C GLY A 164 -23.09 -10.61 -35.92
N GLN A 165 -22.54 -9.40 -35.90
CA GLN A 165 -21.87 -8.74 -37.03
C GLN A 165 -20.39 -8.50 -36.82
N GLY A 166 -19.76 -9.24 -35.89
CA GLY A 166 -18.39 -9.02 -35.44
C GLY A 166 -18.32 -8.08 -34.21
N GLY A 167 -17.16 -8.06 -33.54
CA GLY A 167 -16.95 -7.30 -32.31
C GLY A 167 -17.52 -7.97 -31.06
N LEU A 168 -17.47 -7.25 -29.94
CA LEU A 168 -17.93 -7.72 -28.62
C LEU A 168 -18.96 -6.74 -28.04
N ARG A 169 -19.87 -7.26 -27.20
CA ARG A 169 -20.81 -6.46 -26.41
C ARG A 169 -20.72 -6.79 -24.93
N LEU A 170 -20.75 -5.75 -24.10
CA LEU A 170 -20.72 -5.87 -22.65
C LEU A 170 -22.14 -6.13 -22.10
N HIS A 171 -22.23 -7.09 -21.17
CA HIS A 171 -23.44 -7.40 -20.43
C HIS A 171 -23.11 -7.69 -18.97
N GLY A 172 -23.99 -7.21 -18.09
CA GLY A 172 -23.91 -7.45 -16.66
C GLY A 172 -23.72 -6.18 -15.87
N ARG A 173 -23.35 -6.34 -14.60
CA ARG A 173 -23.32 -5.27 -13.63
C ARG A 173 -22.00 -5.28 -12.87
N LYS A 174 -21.43 -4.09 -12.65
CA LYS A 174 -20.30 -3.85 -11.77
C LYS A 174 -20.74 -2.90 -10.66
N ASP A 175 -20.58 -3.34 -9.43
CA ASP A 175 -21.00 -2.62 -8.24
C ASP A 175 -19.81 -2.08 -7.46
N LEU A 176 -20.09 -1.19 -6.52
CA LEU A 176 -19.12 -0.68 -5.53
C LEU A 176 -17.87 -0.08 -6.17
N ILE A 177 -18.06 0.68 -7.23
CA ILE A 177 -17.02 1.34 -8.01
C ILE A 177 -16.86 2.77 -7.51
N ILE A 178 -15.64 3.14 -7.13
CA ILE A 178 -15.30 4.53 -6.77
C ILE A 178 -15.28 5.36 -8.06
N ASN A 179 -15.97 6.49 -8.05
CA ASN A 179 -16.06 7.43 -9.18
C ASN A 179 -16.73 6.90 -10.45
N ALA A 180 -17.52 5.83 -10.41
CA ALA A 180 -18.19 5.31 -11.61
C ALA A 180 -18.99 6.39 -12.37
N ALA A 181 -19.62 7.33 -11.63
CA ALA A 181 -20.47 8.38 -12.21
C ALA A 181 -19.70 9.61 -12.71
N ARG A 182 -18.40 9.75 -12.39
CA ARG A 182 -17.61 10.94 -12.73
C ARG A 182 -16.26 10.64 -13.38
N ALA A 183 -16.01 9.39 -13.78
CA ALA A 183 -14.79 9.01 -14.47
C ALA A 183 -14.91 9.27 -15.97
N ASP A 184 -13.84 9.83 -16.54
CA ASP A 184 -13.71 10.15 -17.96
C ASP A 184 -13.12 8.98 -18.76
N ALA A 185 -12.50 8.01 -18.06
CA ALA A 185 -12.04 6.74 -18.61
C ALA A 185 -12.44 5.57 -17.70
N GLN A 186 -12.85 4.47 -18.29
CA GLN A 186 -13.27 3.25 -17.59
C GLN A 186 -12.39 2.08 -18.03
N ILE A 187 -11.66 1.47 -17.07
CA ILE A 187 -10.92 0.23 -17.30
C ILE A 187 -11.77 -0.93 -16.82
N VAL A 188 -12.21 -1.78 -17.76
CA VAL A 188 -13.23 -2.79 -17.52
C VAL A 188 -12.62 -4.18 -17.65
N TYR A 189 -12.78 -4.99 -16.60
CA TYR A 189 -12.48 -6.42 -16.64
C TYR A 189 -13.76 -7.17 -16.97
N ALA A 190 -13.76 -7.94 -18.06
CA ALA A 190 -14.92 -8.69 -18.51
C ALA A 190 -14.53 -10.10 -18.93
N ARG A 191 -15.40 -11.06 -18.64
CA ARG A 191 -15.26 -12.44 -19.10
C ARG A 191 -15.49 -12.51 -20.60
N THR A 192 -14.50 -12.97 -21.33
CA THR A 192 -14.53 -13.17 -22.80
C THR A 192 -14.56 -14.65 -23.20
N ASP A 193 -14.31 -15.57 -22.24
CA ASP A 193 -14.41 -17.01 -22.46
C ASP A 193 -15.44 -17.62 -21.48
N ALA A 194 -16.26 -18.52 -21.95
CA ALA A 194 -17.24 -19.24 -21.13
C ALA A 194 -16.57 -20.18 -20.12
N ALA A 195 -15.42 -20.76 -20.47
CA ALA A 195 -14.63 -21.58 -19.57
C ALA A 195 -13.97 -20.74 -18.47
N ARG A 196 -14.14 -21.15 -17.22
CA ARG A 196 -13.47 -20.52 -16.09
C ARG A 196 -11.99 -20.89 -16.07
N GLY A 197 -11.12 -19.90 -15.94
CA GLY A 197 -9.68 -20.16 -15.87
C GLY A 197 -8.84 -18.88 -16.00
N PRO A 198 -7.52 -19.03 -16.00
CA PRO A 198 -6.61 -17.88 -16.02
C PRO A 198 -6.68 -17.05 -17.31
N ARG A 199 -7.28 -17.60 -18.38
CA ARG A 199 -7.47 -16.92 -19.68
C ARG A 199 -8.93 -16.49 -19.94
N SER A 200 -9.78 -16.54 -18.94
CA SER A 200 -11.22 -16.28 -19.12
C SER A 200 -11.60 -14.80 -19.23
N HIS A 201 -10.71 -13.87 -18.90
CA HIS A 201 -11.00 -12.44 -18.87
C HIS A 201 -10.10 -11.64 -19.78
N SER A 202 -10.65 -10.53 -20.30
CA SER A 202 -9.91 -9.49 -21.03
C SER A 202 -10.12 -8.13 -20.37
N VAL A 203 -9.26 -7.17 -20.70
CA VAL A 203 -9.33 -5.79 -20.18
C VAL A 203 -9.66 -4.85 -21.33
N PHE A 204 -10.54 -3.90 -21.07
CA PHE A 204 -10.96 -2.91 -22.06
C PHE A 204 -10.83 -1.50 -21.48
N LEU A 205 -10.34 -0.57 -22.29
CA LEU A 205 -10.34 0.87 -22.02
C LEU A 205 -11.51 1.50 -22.74
N LEU A 206 -12.41 2.12 -21.99
CA LEU A 206 -13.63 2.72 -22.53
C LEU A 206 -13.70 4.21 -22.22
N ASP A 207 -14.15 4.96 -23.21
CA ASP A 207 -14.63 6.32 -23.05
C ASP A 207 -16.15 6.26 -22.74
N PRO A 208 -16.60 6.72 -21.55
CA PRO A 208 -18.02 6.69 -21.20
C PRO A 208 -18.88 7.62 -22.08
N THR A 209 -18.29 8.64 -22.71
CA THR A 209 -19.01 9.57 -23.59
C THR A 209 -19.40 8.92 -24.93
N ARG A 210 -18.67 7.89 -25.35
CA ARG A 210 -18.95 7.09 -26.58
C ARG A 210 -19.88 5.93 -26.30
N THR A 211 -20.96 6.16 -25.53
CA THR A 211 -21.92 5.10 -25.15
C THR A 211 -23.19 5.25 -25.96
N GLU A 212 -23.63 4.17 -26.60
CA GLU A 212 -24.93 4.12 -27.29
C GLU A 212 -26.06 4.30 -26.27
N PRO A 213 -27.07 5.16 -26.56
CA PRO A 213 -28.19 5.36 -25.64
C PRO A 213 -28.86 4.05 -25.22
N GLY A 214 -29.08 3.89 -23.91
CA GLY A 214 -29.76 2.73 -23.33
C GLY A 214 -28.90 1.50 -23.11
N THR A 215 -27.64 1.48 -23.56
CA THR A 215 -26.74 0.31 -23.41
C THR A 215 -25.87 0.35 -22.15
N MET A 216 -25.84 1.47 -21.42
CA MET A 216 -25.20 1.62 -20.12
C MET A 216 -26.06 2.47 -19.19
N ARG A 217 -26.18 2.05 -17.95
CA ARG A 217 -26.95 2.75 -16.92
C ARG A 217 -26.10 2.93 -15.66
N HIS A 218 -26.07 4.16 -15.13
CA HIS A 218 -25.52 4.43 -13.82
C HIS A 218 -26.46 3.93 -12.74
N LEU A 219 -25.92 3.17 -11.78
CA LEU A 219 -26.67 2.71 -10.62
C LEU A 219 -26.64 3.78 -9.52
N PRO A 220 -27.62 3.80 -8.62
CA PRO A 220 -27.64 4.73 -7.50
C PRO A 220 -26.37 4.65 -6.67
N ARG A 221 -26.04 5.77 -6.02
CA ARG A 221 -24.95 5.80 -5.06
C ARG A 221 -25.19 4.81 -3.93
N ILE A 222 -24.12 4.09 -3.56
CA ILE A 222 -24.13 3.15 -2.43
C ILE A 222 -23.68 3.88 -1.18
N GLU A 223 -24.48 3.81 -0.12
CA GLU A 223 -24.11 4.29 1.19
C GLU A 223 -23.24 3.26 1.90
N THR A 224 -22.04 3.70 2.29
CA THR A 224 -21.03 2.87 2.98
C THR A 224 -20.89 3.27 4.44
N SER A 225 -20.46 2.37 5.30
CA SER A 225 -20.20 2.64 6.73
C SER A 225 -19.00 3.56 6.90
N GLY A 226 -17.90 3.30 6.19
CA GLY A 226 -16.71 4.14 6.07
C GLY A 226 -16.58 4.72 4.67
N MET A 227 -15.50 5.45 4.40
CA MET A 227 -15.22 6.07 3.10
C MET A 227 -16.36 6.96 2.60
N ARG A 228 -17.07 7.61 3.50
CA ARG A 228 -18.31 8.35 3.21
C ARG A 228 -18.10 9.54 2.28
N GLY A 229 -16.87 10.10 2.24
CA GLY A 229 -16.48 11.16 1.31
C GLY A 229 -16.18 10.67 -0.11
N ALA A 230 -16.01 9.37 -0.35
CA ALA A 230 -15.83 8.80 -1.67
C ALA A 230 -17.19 8.47 -2.33
N LEU A 231 -17.24 8.58 -3.67
CA LEU A 231 -18.47 8.33 -4.43
C LEU A 231 -18.48 6.89 -4.94
N PHE A 232 -19.12 6.00 -4.18
CA PHE A 232 -19.37 4.62 -4.60
C PHE A 232 -20.70 4.52 -5.33
N SER A 233 -20.69 3.91 -6.50
CA SER A 233 -21.89 3.54 -7.27
C SER A 233 -21.55 2.36 -8.15
N GLY A 234 -22.46 1.98 -9.04
CA GLY A 234 -22.22 0.92 -10.01
C GLY A 234 -22.59 1.33 -11.41
N LEU A 235 -22.28 0.44 -12.35
CA LEU A 235 -22.64 0.53 -13.75
C LEU A 235 -23.28 -0.79 -14.19
N GLU A 236 -24.36 -0.69 -14.96
CA GLU A 236 -25.01 -1.82 -15.60
C GLU A 236 -24.92 -1.64 -17.11
N PHE A 237 -24.55 -2.72 -17.78
CA PHE A 237 -24.37 -2.75 -19.23
C PHE A 237 -25.35 -3.75 -19.85
N ASP A 238 -26.07 -3.28 -20.85
CA ASP A 238 -27.00 -4.11 -21.63
C ASP A 238 -26.69 -3.97 -23.12
N GLY A 239 -25.71 -4.75 -23.57
CA GLY A 239 -25.34 -4.81 -24.97
C GLY A 239 -24.48 -3.64 -25.47
N ARG A 240 -23.74 -2.92 -24.60
CA ARG A 240 -22.81 -1.87 -25.04
C ARG A 240 -21.76 -2.45 -25.98
N THR A 241 -21.70 -1.93 -27.20
CA THR A 241 -20.70 -2.32 -28.20
C THR A 241 -19.31 -1.86 -27.75
N LEU A 242 -18.33 -2.75 -27.85
CA LEU A 242 -16.92 -2.44 -27.61
C LEU A 242 -16.29 -1.93 -28.91
N PRO A 243 -15.61 -0.77 -28.89
CA PRO A 243 -14.77 -0.35 -30.01
C PRO A 243 -13.66 -1.37 -30.29
N GLU A 244 -13.22 -1.45 -31.53
CA GLU A 244 -12.14 -2.39 -31.93
C GLU A 244 -10.82 -2.10 -31.22
N ASP A 245 -10.55 -0.82 -30.92
CA ASP A 245 -9.36 -0.33 -30.23
C ASP A 245 -9.48 -0.35 -28.69
N ALA A 246 -10.58 -0.82 -28.12
CA ALA A 246 -10.79 -0.83 -26.68
C ALA A 246 -9.97 -1.89 -25.95
N LEU A 247 -9.54 -2.97 -26.61
CA LEU A 247 -8.81 -4.06 -25.96
C LEU A 247 -7.44 -3.59 -25.47
N VAL A 248 -7.16 -3.81 -24.17
CA VAL A 248 -5.84 -3.55 -23.56
C VAL A 248 -5.05 -4.85 -23.50
N GLY A 249 -3.90 -4.89 -24.17
CA GLY A 249 -3.09 -6.09 -24.32
C GLY A 249 -3.71 -7.12 -25.26
N ARG A 250 -3.78 -8.37 -24.85
CA ARG A 250 -4.32 -9.47 -25.64
C ARG A 250 -5.58 -10.05 -25.01
N ALA A 251 -6.46 -10.58 -25.83
CA ALA A 251 -7.65 -11.29 -25.35
C ALA A 251 -7.24 -12.47 -24.45
N GLY A 252 -7.95 -12.62 -23.32
CA GLY A 252 -7.69 -13.66 -22.34
C GLY A 252 -6.53 -13.37 -21.36
N GLU A 253 -5.88 -12.22 -21.42
CA GLU A 253 -4.79 -11.85 -20.49
C GLU A 253 -5.25 -11.05 -19.26
N GLY A 254 -6.56 -10.84 -19.08
CA GLY A 254 -7.07 -9.98 -18.02
C GLY A 254 -6.68 -10.41 -16.62
N VAL A 255 -6.70 -11.72 -16.31
CA VAL A 255 -6.27 -12.22 -14.99
C VAL A 255 -4.77 -11.98 -14.76
N ALA A 256 -3.94 -12.25 -15.77
CA ALA A 256 -2.50 -12.01 -15.68
C ALA A 256 -2.17 -10.52 -15.51
N LEU A 257 -2.87 -9.64 -16.24
CA LEU A 257 -2.73 -8.19 -16.08
C LEU A 257 -3.17 -7.72 -14.70
N ALA A 258 -4.26 -8.27 -14.14
CA ALA A 258 -4.68 -7.98 -12.77
C ALA A 258 -3.60 -8.38 -11.76
N LEU A 259 -3.09 -9.61 -11.82
CA LEU A 259 -2.03 -10.09 -10.92
C LEU A 259 -0.76 -9.23 -11.02
N ARG A 260 -0.39 -8.79 -12.22
CA ARG A 260 0.77 -7.94 -12.48
C ARG A 260 0.59 -6.55 -11.88
N THR A 261 -0.49 -5.86 -12.22
CA THR A 261 -0.67 -4.44 -11.88
C THR A 261 -1.13 -4.23 -10.44
N PHE A 262 -1.83 -5.19 -9.85
CA PHE A 262 -2.28 -5.11 -8.45
C PHE A 262 -1.14 -5.19 -7.43
N GLN A 263 0.07 -5.61 -7.82
CA GLN A 263 1.25 -5.49 -6.96
C GLN A 263 1.53 -4.03 -6.60
N VAL A 264 1.44 -3.13 -7.57
CA VAL A 264 1.60 -1.68 -7.34
C VAL A 264 0.49 -1.18 -6.42
N ASN A 265 -0.77 -1.55 -6.70
CA ASN A 265 -1.92 -1.15 -5.90
C ASN A 265 -1.79 -1.61 -4.43
N ARG A 266 -1.37 -2.87 -4.20
CA ARG A 266 -1.16 -3.46 -2.88
C ARG A 266 -0.10 -2.70 -2.09
N SER A 267 1.05 -2.45 -2.70
CA SER A 267 2.18 -1.79 -2.05
C SER A 267 1.89 -0.30 -1.79
N VAL A 268 1.31 0.42 -2.77
CA VAL A 268 0.98 1.85 -2.62
C VAL A 268 -0.06 2.07 -1.52
N ILE A 269 -1.13 1.26 -1.46
CA ILE A 269 -2.14 1.38 -0.39
C ILE A 269 -1.46 1.31 0.98
N CYS A 270 -0.60 0.31 1.21
CA CYS A 270 0.09 0.14 2.49
C CYS A 270 1.02 1.31 2.79
N GLY A 271 1.75 1.81 1.78
CA GLY A 271 2.66 2.94 1.94
C GLY A 271 1.98 4.28 2.26
N VAL A 272 0.70 4.43 1.93
CA VAL A 272 -0.03 5.69 2.18
C VAL A 272 -0.95 5.65 3.39
N VAL A 273 -1.56 4.50 3.73
CA VAL A 273 -2.48 4.42 4.89
C VAL A 273 -1.76 4.50 6.24
N THR A 274 -0.46 4.21 6.29
CA THR A 274 0.39 4.45 7.46
C THR A 274 0.35 5.90 7.91
N ALA A 275 0.27 6.85 6.96
CA ALA A 275 0.19 8.27 7.25
C ALA A 275 -1.15 8.67 7.94
N ALA A 276 -2.24 7.95 7.68
CA ALA A 276 -3.50 8.18 8.39
C ALA A 276 -3.45 7.68 9.85
N ALA A 277 -2.78 6.54 10.09
CA ALA A 277 -2.56 6.02 11.45
C ALA A 277 -1.62 6.92 12.27
N ASP A 278 -0.63 7.55 11.63
CA ASP A 278 0.24 8.56 12.23
C ASP A 278 -0.58 9.74 12.80
N THR A 279 -1.59 10.23 12.10
CA THR A 279 -2.48 11.29 12.60
C THR A 279 -3.21 10.88 13.88
N VAL A 280 -3.64 9.61 13.99
CA VAL A 280 -4.28 9.10 15.21
C VAL A 280 -3.26 8.96 16.34
N LEU A 281 -2.03 8.51 16.05
CA LEU A 281 -0.95 8.44 17.04
C LEU A 281 -0.62 9.83 17.60
N HIS A 282 -0.50 10.85 16.74
CA HIS A 282 -0.33 12.24 17.19
C HIS A 282 -1.47 12.71 18.11
N SER A 283 -2.71 12.37 17.78
CA SER A 283 -3.88 12.68 18.63
C SER A 283 -3.81 11.96 19.99
N ALA A 284 -3.34 10.71 20.00
CA ALA A 284 -3.16 9.94 21.24
C ALA A 284 -2.03 10.50 22.12
N VAL A 285 -0.89 10.88 21.54
CA VAL A 285 0.19 11.56 22.28
C VAL A 285 -0.31 12.87 22.88
N ARG A 286 -1.07 13.66 22.12
CA ARG A 286 -1.73 14.88 22.64
C ARG A 286 -2.64 14.59 23.83
N ALA A 287 -3.43 13.51 23.78
CA ALA A 287 -4.33 13.12 24.86
C ALA A 287 -3.58 12.61 26.10
N ALA A 288 -2.44 11.97 25.90
CA ALA A 288 -1.64 11.37 26.96
C ALA A 288 -0.72 12.37 27.69
N THR A 289 -0.46 13.55 27.07
CA THR A 289 0.38 14.61 27.64
C THR A 289 -0.44 15.59 28.45
N THR A 290 0.17 16.15 29.52
CA THR A 290 -0.43 17.23 30.30
C THR A 290 -0.07 18.58 29.67
N GLY A 291 -0.90 19.04 28.72
CA GLY A 291 -0.58 20.15 27.85
C GLY A 291 0.49 19.76 26.80
N ARG A 292 0.87 20.73 25.93
CA ARG A 292 1.79 20.46 24.80
C ARG A 292 3.22 20.08 25.24
N SER A 293 3.64 20.52 26.44
CA SER A 293 5.01 20.34 26.94
C SER A 293 5.12 19.40 28.13
N GLY A 294 4.01 18.88 28.66
CA GLY A 294 4.00 18.01 29.84
C GLY A 294 4.51 16.60 29.53
N PRO A 295 4.83 15.81 30.59
CA PRO A 295 5.23 14.44 30.43
C PRO A 295 4.02 13.57 30.01
N VAL A 296 4.31 12.47 29.30
CA VAL A 296 3.34 11.41 29.04
C VAL A 296 3.04 10.66 30.33
N ALA A 297 1.78 10.43 30.64
CA ALA A 297 1.38 9.66 31.82
C ALA A 297 1.90 8.21 31.69
N ARG A 298 2.55 7.70 32.77
CA ARG A 298 3.29 6.42 32.78
C ARG A 298 2.49 5.21 32.27
N ARG A 299 1.17 5.19 32.54
CA ARG A 299 0.26 4.13 32.06
C ARG A 299 0.17 4.03 30.55
N TRP A 300 0.52 5.09 29.81
CA TRP A 300 0.46 5.14 28.36
C TRP A 300 1.81 4.91 27.65
N HIS A 301 2.89 4.71 28.42
CA HIS A 301 4.22 4.48 27.84
C HIS A 301 4.20 3.23 26.93
N LYS A 302 3.77 2.07 27.46
CA LYS A 302 3.76 0.81 26.70
C LYS A 302 2.85 0.86 25.45
N PRO A 303 1.58 1.30 25.50
CA PRO A 303 0.75 1.40 24.30
C PRO A 303 1.33 2.34 23.25
N LEU A 304 1.79 3.52 23.65
CA LEU A 304 2.31 4.51 22.68
C LEU A 304 3.61 4.07 22.01
N THR A 305 4.55 3.51 22.78
CA THR A 305 5.80 2.99 22.20
C THR A 305 5.55 1.77 21.32
N GLY A 306 4.63 0.89 21.73
CA GLY A 306 4.24 -0.28 20.95
C GLY A 306 3.65 0.11 19.59
N VAL A 307 2.67 1.02 19.59
CA VAL A 307 2.05 1.51 18.35
C VAL A 307 3.06 2.24 17.46
N PHE A 308 3.96 3.01 18.04
CA PHE A 308 5.00 3.69 17.26
C PHE A 308 5.96 2.68 16.60
N ALA A 309 6.38 1.64 17.32
CA ALA A 309 7.21 0.58 16.77
C ALA A 309 6.49 -0.22 15.66
N ASP A 310 5.21 -0.54 15.85
CA ASP A 310 4.39 -1.19 14.80
C ASP A 310 4.22 -0.30 13.56
N LEU A 311 4.06 1.01 13.75
CA LEU A 311 3.97 1.94 12.62
C LEU A 311 5.27 1.98 11.81
N LEU A 312 6.42 1.98 12.49
CA LEU A 312 7.74 1.88 11.84
C LEU A 312 7.92 0.52 11.13
N ALA A 313 7.43 -0.57 11.72
CA ALA A 313 7.44 -1.88 11.07
C ALA A 313 6.56 -1.91 9.81
N CYS A 314 5.34 -1.36 9.88
CA CYS A 314 4.45 -1.21 8.74
C CYS A 314 5.08 -0.38 7.62
N ASP A 315 5.72 0.74 7.99
CA ASP A 315 6.37 1.61 7.02
C ASP A 315 7.63 0.98 6.42
N SER A 316 8.41 0.22 7.21
CA SER A 316 9.54 -0.56 6.72
C SER A 316 9.10 -1.57 5.66
N MET A 317 8.09 -2.37 5.97
CA MET A 317 7.58 -3.37 5.04
C MET A 317 6.99 -2.74 3.77
N ALA A 318 6.23 -1.66 3.90
CA ALA A 318 5.65 -0.94 2.77
C ALA A 318 6.73 -0.30 1.88
N THR A 319 7.74 0.33 2.48
CA THR A 319 8.85 0.97 1.76
C THR A 319 9.65 -0.06 0.98
N VAL A 320 10.00 -1.19 1.59
CA VAL A 320 10.72 -2.28 0.92
C VAL A 320 9.89 -2.85 -0.24
N ALA A 321 8.59 -3.08 -0.04
CA ALA A 321 7.71 -3.58 -1.10
C ALA A 321 7.60 -2.59 -2.28
N LEU A 322 7.49 -1.29 -2.00
CA LEU A 322 7.44 -0.24 -3.03
C LEU A 322 8.73 -0.15 -3.83
N ARG A 323 9.89 -0.29 -3.18
CA ARG A 323 11.21 -0.24 -3.81
C ARG A 323 11.49 -1.49 -4.63
N ALA A 324 11.03 -2.66 -4.16
CA ALA A 324 11.14 -3.92 -4.88
C ALA A 324 10.44 -3.89 -6.24
N LEU A 325 9.34 -3.14 -6.40
CA LEU A 325 8.64 -3.00 -7.68
C LEU A 325 9.52 -2.41 -8.80
N GLY A 326 10.49 -1.59 -8.47
CA GLY A 326 11.46 -1.07 -9.44
C GLY A 326 12.74 -1.91 -9.51
N LEU A 327 13.26 -2.35 -8.36
CA LEU A 327 14.57 -3.02 -8.27
C LEU A 327 14.52 -4.52 -8.60
N LEU A 328 13.43 -5.20 -8.20
CA LEU A 328 13.22 -6.64 -8.33
C LEU A 328 11.82 -6.94 -8.89
N PRO A 329 11.44 -6.35 -10.04
CA PRO A 329 10.06 -6.36 -10.53
C PRO A 329 9.53 -7.76 -10.85
N ASP A 330 10.39 -8.68 -11.23
CA ASP A 330 10.05 -10.07 -11.53
C ASP A 330 9.78 -10.92 -10.27
N ARG A 331 10.22 -10.47 -9.08
CA ARG A 331 10.13 -11.21 -7.80
C ARG A 331 9.30 -10.51 -6.72
N ALA A 332 8.77 -9.31 -6.98
CA ALA A 332 8.07 -8.49 -5.98
C ALA A 332 6.67 -9.01 -5.60
N HIS A 333 6.08 -9.92 -6.37
CA HIS A 333 4.65 -10.29 -6.29
C HIS A 333 4.23 -10.90 -4.94
N VAL A 334 5.07 -11.76 -4.33
CA VAL A 334 4.76 -12.37 -3.03
C VAL A 334 4.85 -11.33 -1.91
N LEU A 335 5.91 -10.51 -1.90
CA LEU A 335 6.05 -9.43 -0.93
C LEU A 335 4.92 -8.40 -1.05
N ALA A 336 4.51 -8.03 -2.27
CA ALA A 336 3.37 -7.14 -2.48
C ALA A 336 2.05 -7.71 -1.94
N ALA A 337 1.88 -9.04 -1.95
CA ALA A 337 0.74 -9.67 -1.30
C ALA A 337 0.89 -9.70 0.23
N ALA A 338 2.08 -10.03 0.74
CA ALA A 338 2.36 -10.09 2.17
C ALA A 338 2.19 -8.72 2.86
N VAL A 339 2.68 -7.63 2.25
CA VAL A 339 2.52 -6.29 2.81
C VAL A 339 1.05 -5.87 2.91
N LYS A 340 0.26 -6.17 1.88
CA LYS A 340 -1.18 -5.89 1.86
C LYS A 340 -1.95 -6.76 2.85
N TYR A 341 -1.43 -7.93 3.19
CA TYR A 341 -1.98 -8.81 4.19
C TYR A 341 -1.73 -8.30 5.61
N VAL A 342 -0.47 -7.97 5.94
CA VAL A 342 -0.02 -7.65 7.32
C VAL A 342 -0.34 -6.21 7.71
N VAL A 343 -0.01 -5.22 6.85
CA VAL A 343 -0.05 -3.81 7.25
C VAL A 343 -1.44 -3.33 7.69
N PRO A 344 -2.54 -3.60 6.95
CA PRO A 344 -3.86 -3.17 7.41
C PRO A 344 -4.30 -3.81 8.73
N ASP A 345 -3.89 -5.05 9.01
CA ASP A 345 -4.22 -5.74 10.26
C ASP A 345 -3.45 -5.15 11.45
N LEU A 346 -2.14 -4.90 11.30
CA LEU A 346 -1.37 -4.23 12.34
C LEU A 346 -1.89 -2.83 12.62
N LEU A 347 -2.24 -2.07 11.59
CA LEU A 347 -2.82 -0.73 11.78
C LEU A 347 -4.18 -0.80 12.48
N ARG A 348 -5.02 -1.80 12.21
CA ARG A 348 -6.29 -2.02 12.91
C ARG A 348 -6.07 -2.29 14.41
N GLU A 349 -5.13 -3.19 14.75
CA GLU A 349 -4.74 -3.44 16.13
C GLU A 349 -4.23 -2.17 16.83
N ASN A 350 -3.40 -1.40 16.15
CA ASN A 350 -2.90 -0.11 16.65
C ASN A 350 -4.04 0.88 16.96
N LEU A 351 -5.08 0.93 16.11
CA LEU A 351 -6.24 1.80 16.38
C LEU A 351 -7.00 1.35 17.63
N GLU A 352 -7.10 0.05 17.89
CA GLU A 352 -7.69 -0.49 19.12
C GLU A 352 -6.86 -0.10 20.36
N GLU A 353 -5.52 -0.23 20.31
CA GLU A 353 -4.65 0.24 21.39
C GLU A 353 -4.78 1.76 21.62
N LEU A 354 -4.76 2.56 20.54
CA LEU A 354 -4.90 4.01 20.62
C LEU A 354 -6.27 4.45 21.13
N SER A 355 -7.31 3.66 20.88
CA SER A 355 -8.65 3.93 21.43
C SER A 355 -8.65 3.94 22.94
N THR A 356 -7.85 3.08 23.58
CA THR A 356 -7.71 3.04 25.05
C THR A 356 -6.99 4.27 25.59
N VAL A 357 -5.98 4.79 24.86
CA VAL A 357 -5.27 6.02 25.23
C VAL A 357 -6.16 7.24 25.11
N LEU A 358 -6.93 7.33 24.04
CA LEU A 358 -7.86 8.43 23.78
C LEU A 358 -9.06 8.41 24.74
N GLY A 359 -9.53 7.22 25.13
CA GLY A 359 -10.65 7.02 26.05
C GLY A 359 -11.90 7.80 25.58
N SER A 360 -12.59 8.45 26.52
CA SER A 360 -13.81 9.24 26.23
C SER A 360 -13.63 10.38 25.22
N ARG A 361 -12.40 10.87 25.03
CA ARG A 361 -12.12 11.92 24.04
C ARG A 361 -12.32 11.41 22.62
N GLY A 362 -11.95 10.15 22.33
CA GLY A 362 -12.15 9.50 21.04
C GLY A 362 -13.63 9.28 20.68
N TYR A 363 -14.52 9.26 21.67
CA TYR A 363 -15.97 9.14 21.47
C TYR A 363 -16.67 10.44 21.07
N ARG A 364 -16.00 11.58 21.19
CA ARG A 364 -16.57 12.85 20.81
C ARG A 364 -16.61 12.99 19.29
N HIS A 365 -17.77 12.73 18.71
CA HIS A 365 -17.98 12.84 17.26
C HIS A 365 -17.63 14.24 16.75
N GLY A 366 -16.91 14.30 15.63
CA GLY A 366 -16.55 15.54 14.94
C GLY A 366 -15.55 16.43 15.67
N SER A 367 -14.88 15.92 16.75
CA SER A 367 -13.79 16.67 17.40
C SER A 367 -12.59 16.75 16.44
N PRO A 368 -12.12 17.95 16.05
CA PRO A 368 -10.93 18.06 15.21
C PRO A 368 -9.68 17.44 15.85
N GLU A 369 -9.57 17.52 17.17
CA GLU A 369 -8.39 17.03 17.89
C GLU A 369 -8.35 15.51 18.04
N TYR A 370 -9.51 14.84 18.10
CA TYR A 370 -9.60 13.42 18.48
C TYR A 370 -10.48 12.56 17.54
N GLY A 371 -11.23 13.16 16.65
CA GLY A 371 -12.17 12.46 15.75
C GLY A 371 -11.50 11.67 14.62
N ALA A 372 -10.19 11.81 14.43
CA ALA A 372 -9.45 11.05 13.44
C ALA A 372 -9.52 9.53 13.69
N LEU A 373 -9.56 9.09 14.95
CA LEU A 373 -9.71 7.68 15.30
C LEU A 373 -11.05 7.11 14.78
N ASP A 374 -12.18 7.75 15.13
CA ASP A 374 -13.52 7.30 14.70
C ASP A 374 -13.61 7.17 13.16
N LYS A 375 -13.09 8.19 12.46
CA LYS A 375 -13.08 8.18 11.01
C LYS A 375 -12.18 7.06 10.45
N LEU A 376 -10.95 6.91 10.96
CA LEU A 376 -10.02 5.93 10.43
C LEU A 376 -10.46 4.48 10.74
N VAL A 377 -11.06 4.20 11.89
CA VAL A 377 -11.66 2.90 12.19
C VAL A 377 -12.71 2.49 11.16
N ARG A 378 -13.48 3.46 10.65
CA ARG A 378 -14.49 3.22 9.60
C ARG A 378 -13.89 3.14 8.20
N ASP A 379 -12.81 3.87 7.93
CA ASP A 379 -12.24 3.99 6.58
C ASP A 379 -11.13 2.96 6.30
N LEU A 380 -10.34 2.58 7.30
CA LEU A 380 -9.22 1.64 7.15
C LEU A 380 -9.61 0.28 6.54
N PRO A 381 -10.81 -0.29 6.79
CA PRO A 381 -11.22 -1.54 6.15
C PRO A 381 -11.12 -1.53 4.62
N VAL A 382 -11.19 -0.37 3.95
CA VAL A 382 -10.98 -0.29 2.50
C VAL A 382 -9.59 -0.77 2.10
N ALA A 383 -8.59 -0.52 2.93
CA ALA A 383 -7.22 -0.98 2.71
C ALA A 383 -7.11 -2.51 2.79
N GLY A 384 -7.91 -3.20 3.59
CA GLY A 384 -8.00 -4.66 3.65
C GLY A 384 -8.91 -5.26 2.58
N LEU A 385 -10.02 -4.59 2.25
CA LEU A 385 -11.07 -5.12 1.37
C LEU A 385 -10.89 -4.77 -0.11
N GLY A 386 -10.10 -3.78 -0.48
CA GLY A 386 -9.93 -3.29 -1.85
C GLY A 386 -9.59 -4.39 -2.88
N HIS A 387 -9.09 -4.03 -4.06
CA HIS A 387 -8.82 -4.94 -5.21
C HIS A 387 -8.08 -6.24 -4.87
N ALA A 388 -7.50 -6.34 -3.70
CA ALA A 388 -6.84 -7.52 -3.20
C ALA A 388 -7.07 -7.62 -1.69
N GLY A 389 -8.29 -7.96 -1.30
CA GLY A 389 -8.61 -8.29 0.08
C GLY A 389 -7.72 -9.42 0.64
N THR A 390 -7.80 -9.67 1.92
CA THR A 390 -6.99 -10.68 2.63
C THR A 390 -6.98 -12.04 1.92
N ALA A 391 -8.15 -12.56 1.54
CA ALA A 391 -8.26 -13.82 0.79
C ALA A 391 -7.57 -13.77 -0.58
N ALA A 392 -7.61 -12.63 -1.29
CA ALA A 392 -6.91 -12.48 -2.56
C ALA A 392 -5.40 -12.37 -2.39
N CYS A 393 -4.90 -11.91 -1.25
CA CYS A 393 -3.48 -11.96 -0.90
C CYS A 393 -3.04 -13.40 -0.60
N GLN A 394 -3.82 -14.14 0.19
CA GLN A 394 -3.59 -15.56 0.43
C GLN A 394 -3.60 -16.38 -0.87
N ALA A 395 -4.50 -16.05 -1.82
CA ALA A 395 -4.52 -16.68 -3.14
C ALA A 395 -3.24 -16.44 -3.97
N VAL A 396 -2.42 -15.45 -3.63
CA VAL A 396 -1.09 -15.25 -4.22
C VAL A 396 -0.01 -15.97 -3.41
N ILE A 397 -0.04 -15.87 -2.08
CA ILE A 397 1.02 -16.41 -1.20
C ILE A 397 0.96 -17.94 -1.14
N VAL A 398 -0.21 -18.50 -0.82
CA VAL A 398 -0.39 -19.94 -0.56
C VAL A 398 0.13 -20.83 -1.70
N PRO A 399 -0.15 -20.55 -2.99
CA PRO A 399 0.38 -21.36 -4.08
C PRO A 399 1.90 -21.37 -4.20
N GLN A 400 2.58 -20.36 -3.66
CA GLN A 400 4.02 -20.21 -3.73
C GLN A 400 4.74 -20.92 -2.58
N LEU A 401 4.09 -21.10 -1.42
CA LEU A 401 4.75 -21.56 -0.18
C LEU A 401 5.57 -22.84 -0.37
N ARG A 402 5.01 -23.84 -1.06
CA ARG A 402 5.74 -25.10 -1.31
C ARG A 402 6.98 -24.87 -2.19
N THR A 403 6.82 -24.16 -3.30
CA THR A 403 7.93 -23.86 -4.22
C THR A 403 9.03 -23.06 -3.53
N LEU A 404 8.66 -22.03 -2.75
CA LEU A 404 9.61 -21.24 -1.96
C LEU A 404 10.36 -22.11 -0.95
N ALA A 405 9.66 -23.01 -0.26
CA ALA A 405 10.27 -23.93 0.69
C ALA A 405 11.23 -24.94 0.05
N GLU A 406 10.94 -25.38 -1.17
CA GLU A 406 11.76 -26.34 -1.90
C GLU A 406 13.00 -25.70 -2.55
N SER A 407 12.87 -24.48 -3.12
CA SER A 407 13.88 -23.91 -4.02
C SER A 407 14.47 -22.55 -3.61
N ALA A 408 13.82 -21.76 -2.75
CA ALA A 408 14.27 -20.41 -2.42
C ALA A 408 14.81 -20.28 -0.98
N TRP A 409 14.03 -20.71 0.01
CA TRP A 409 14.41 -20.50 1.41
C TRP A 409 15.70 -21.22 1.78
N PHE A 410 16.68 -20.45 2.26
CA PHE A 410 18.06 -20.86 2.60
C PHE A 410 18.92 -21.27 1.39
N ALA A 411 18.52 -20.89 0.17
CA ALA A 411 19.26 -21.22 -1.05
C ALA A 411 19.46 -20.03 -1.98
N GLU A 412 18.72 -18.93 -1.77
CA GLU A 412 18.78 -17.72 -2.58
C GLU A 412 19.78 -16.72 -1.99
N ASP A 413 20.42 -15.94 -2.86
CA ASP A 413 21.30 -14.84 -2.47
C ASP A 413 20.50 -13.64 -1.95
N GLU A 414 21.10 -12.86 -1.06
CA GLU A 414 20.53 -11.63 -0.54
C GLU A 414 20.20 -10.63 -1.68
N PRO A 415 19.16 -9.79 -1.49
CA PRO A 415 18.85 -8.75 -2.46
C PRO A 415 19.93 -7.66 -2.44
N PRO A 416 19.99 -6.82 -3.49
CA PRO A 416 20.87 -5.65 -3.48
C PRO A 416 20.60 -4.76 -2.27
N PRO A 417 21.64 -4.27 -1.55
CA PRO A 417 21.48 -3.46 -0.33
C PRO A 417 20.75 -2.14 -0.58
N GLU A 418 20.73 -1.68 -1.82
CA GLU A 418 19.92 -0.53 -2.27
C GLU A 418 18.45 -0.68 -1.97
N LEU A 419 17.94 -1.90 -1.85
CA LEU A 419 16.55 -2.18 -1.48
C LEU A 419 16.19 -1.56 -0.12
N PHE A 420 17.10 -1.58 0.83
CA PHE A 420 16.89 -1.14 2.21
C PHE A 420 17.44 0.25 2.51
N ARG A 421 18.48 0.70 1.77
CA ARG A 421 19.21 1.92 2.06
C ARG A 421 18.40 3.17 1.67
N LYS A 422 18.20 4.07 2.64
CA LYS A 422 17.59 5.39 2.41
C LYS A 422 18.46 6.20 1.43
N GLY A 423 17.81 6.92 0.51
CA GLY A 423 18.51 7.74 -0.50
C GLY A 423 19.21 6.95 -1.61
N ALA A 424 19.08 5.63 -1.66
CA ALA A 424 19.67 4.85 -2.74
C ALA A 424 19.02 5.15 -4.09
N GLU A 425 19.85 5.20 -5.13
CA GLU A 425 19.37 5.28 -6.50
C GLU A 425 18.67 3.96 -6.90
N LEU A 426 17.41 4.07 -7.30
CA LEU A 426 16.61 2.92 -7.73
C LEU A 426 16.08 3.12 -9.14
N PRO A 427 15.92 2.01 -9.91
CA PRO A 427 15.27 2.07 -11.21
C PRO A 427 13.83 2.57 -11.11
N PRO A 428 13.30 3.21 -12.18
CA PRO A 428 11.90 3.59 -12.23
C PRO A 428 10.98 2.38 -12.24
N LEU A 429 9.74 2.57 -11.81
CA LEU A 429 8.67 1.60 -11.95
C LEU A 429 8.35 1.40 -13.44
N ASP A 430 8.50 0.17 -13.90
CA ASP A 430 8.02 -0.25 -15.23
C ASP A 430 7.01 -1.40 -15.06
N TYR A 431 5.74 -1.11 -15.30
CA TYR A 431 4.66 -2.08 -15.20
C TYR A 431 4.82 -3.29 -16.14
N ARG A 432 5.59 -3.16 -17.22
CA ARG A 432 5.85 -4.22 -18.21
C ARG A 432 6.78 -5.31 -17.66
N LEU A 433 7.65 -4.95 -16.70
CA LEU A 433 8.64 -5.84 -16.10
C LEU A 433 8.11 -6.61 -14.89
N LEU A 434 6.93 -6.24 -14.34
CA LEU A 434 6.37 -6.90 -13.17
C LEU A 434 6.03 -8.37 -13.45
N GLY A 435 6.68 -9.29 -12.72
CA GLY A 435 6.41 -10.74 -12.77
C GLY A 435 5.17 -11.13 -11.97
N ILE A 436 4.60 -12.30 -12.29
CA ILE A 436 3.45 -12.88 -11.55
C ILE A 436 3.75 -14.26 -10.95
N ALA A 437 4.90 -14.82 -11.27
CA ALA A 437 5.39 -16.08 -10.76
C ALA A 437 6.92 -16.08 -10.87
N GLY A 438 7.58 -15.94 -9.74
CA GLY A 438 9.05 -16.06 -9.64
C GLY A 438 9.36 -16.97 -8.47
N GLY A 439 10.27 -17.93 -8.64
CA GLY A 439 10.59 -18.93 -7.62
C GLY A 439 11.48 -18.43 -6.49
N GLY A 440 11.69 -17.10 -6.33
CA GLY A 440 12.61 -16.52 -5.36
C GLY A 440 11.91 -15.82 -4.19
N ASP A 441 12.62 -15.73 -3.06
CA ASP A 441 12.21 -14.99 -1.85
C ASP A 441 13.40 -14.24 -1.24
N PHE A 442 13.67 -13.09 -1.79
CA PHE A 442 14.77 -12.24 -1.35
C PHE A 442 14.59 -11.72 0.10
N MET A 443 13.36 -11.71 0.65
CA MET A 443 13.13 -11.32 2.04
C MET A 443 13.60 -12.40 3.01
N ALA A 444 13.34 -13.67 2.68
CA ALA A 444 13.87 -14.79 3.46
C ALA A 444 15.41 -14.84 3.41
N ALA A 445 16.01 -14.59 2.24
CA ALA A 445 17.45 -14.50 2.08
C ALA A 445 18.06 -13.34 2.92
N SER A 446 17.43 -12.17 2.88
CA SER A 446 17.84 -11.00 3.70
C SER A 446 17.77 -11.30 5.20
N LEU A 447 16.70 -11.97 5.68
CA LEU A 447 16.55 -12.36 7.08
C LEU A 447 17.70 -13.27 7.53
N VAL A 448 18.03 -14.29 6.73
CA VAL A 448 19.13 -15.24 7.04
C VAL A 448 20.47 -14.50 7.07
N GLY A 449 20.76 -13.66 6.07
CA GLY A 449 21.98 -12.87 6.02
C GLY A 449 22.14 -11.91 7.21
N SER A 450 21.04 -11.21 7.60
CA SER A 450 21.02 -10.36 8.78
C SER A 450 21.31 -11.13 10.08
N ALA A 451 20.70 -12.31 10.23
CA ALA A 451 20.94 -13.15 11.40
C ALA A 451 22.39 -13.63 11.48
N ASP A 452 22.99 -13.99 10.34
CA ASP A 452 24.40 -14.41 10.27
C ASP A 452 25.35 -13.25 10.64
N ARG A 453 25.08 -12.01 10.18
CA ARG A 453 25.85 -10.82 10.55
C ARG A 453 25.72 -10.47 12.02
N LEU A 454 24.55 -10.66 12.61
CA LEU A 454 24.29 -10.38 14.03
C LEU A 454 24.79 -11.50 14.97
N ALA A 455 25.04 -12.72 14.48
CA ALA A 455 25.42 -13.87 15.29
C ALA A 455 26.62 -13.62 16.23
N PRO A 456 27.71 -12.90 15.84
CA PRO A 456 28.83 -12.60 16.73
C PRO A 456 28.47 -11.74 17.94
N SER A 457 27.35 -11.01 17.88
CA SER A 457 26.90 -10.08 18.94
C SER A 457 26.06 -10.76 20.03
N ARG A 458 25.82 -12.05 19.93
CA ARG A 458 25.10 -12.81 20.97
C ARG A 458 25.91 -12.85 22.27
N GLY A 459 25.25 -12.57 23.38
CA GLY A 459 25.86 -12.59 24.71
C GLY A 459 26.75 -11.40 25.04
N VAL A 460 26.87 -10.41 24.16
CA VAL A 460 27.61 -9.16 24.44
C VAL A 460 26.82 -8.23 25.37
N GLY A 461 25.48 -8.40 25.38
CA GLY A 461 24.56 -7.59 26.18
C GLY A 461 23.93 -6.42 25.40
N GLY A 462 22.87 -5.85 25.97
CA GLY A 462 22.18 -4.70 25.41
C GLY A 462 21.31 -4.98 24.17
N GLN A 463 20.99 -3.92 23.46
CA GLN A 463 20.01 -3.95 22.35
C GLN A 463 20.46 -4.80 21.15
N ILE A 464 21.77 -4.81 20.86
CA ILE A 464 22.31 -5.60 19.73
C ILE A 464 22.23 -7.09 20.01
N THR A 465 22.42 -7.52 21.26
CA THR A 465 22.21 -8.93 21.65
C THR A 465 20.76 -9.33 21.51
N ALA A 466 19.81 -8.49 21.99
CA ALA A 466 18.38 -8.76 21.83
C ALA A 466 17.97 -8.84 20.34
N LEU A 467 18.56 -7.97 19.50
CA LEU A 467 18.32 -7.98 18.06
C LEU A 467 18.84 -9.27 17.41
N ALA A 468 20.04 -9.74 17.81
CA ALA A 468 20.63 -11.00 17.34
C ALA A 468 19.78 -12.23 17.75
N GLU A 469 19.28 -12.24 18.98
CA GLU A 469 18.39 -13.31 19.48
C GLU A 469 17.05 -13.34 18.74
N LEU A 470 16.46 -12.16 18.47
CA LEU A 470 15.24 -12.04 17.68
C LEU A 470 15.44 -12.52 16.23
N ALA A 471 16.52 -12.08 15.58
CA ALA A 471 16.84 -12.50 14.22
C ALA A 471 16.99 -14.03 14.13
N GLU A 472 17.68 -14.66 15.10
CA GLU A 472 17.78 -16.12 15.16
C GLU A 472 16.42 -16.80 15.38
N ALA A 473 15.56 -16.26 16.26
CA ALA A 473 14.24 -16.80 16.51
C ALA A 473 13.38 -16.77 15.24
N PHE A 474 13.42 -15.69 14.44
CA PHE A 474 12.74 -15.62 13.15
C PHE A 474 13.32 -16.58 12.11
N VAL A 475 14.64 -16.79 12.08
CA VAL A 475 15.27 -17.79 11.20
C VAL A 475 14.87 -19.20 11.61
N ALA A 476 14.78 -19.50 12.92
CA ALA A 476 14.28 -20.77 13.41
C ALA A 476 12.81 -21.01 13.01
N GLU A 477 11.98 -19.97 13.08
CA GLU A 477 10.59 -20.03 12.64
C GLU A 477 10.50 -20.26 11.12
N LEU A 478 11.33 -19.60 10.32
CA LEU A 478 11.38 -19.83 8.87
C LEU A 478 11.79 -21.27 8.54
N ARG A 479 12.70 -21.89 9.32
CA ARG A 479 13.06 -23.31 9.17
C ARG A 479 11.89 -24.23 9.47
N ALA A 480 11.15 -23.98 10.56
CA ALA A 480 9.97 -24.75 10.92
C ALA A 480 8.87 -24.61 9.86
N LEU A 481 8.66 -23.40 9.36
CA LEU A 481 7.73 -23.12 8.28
C LEU A 481 8.12 -23.86 6.99
N ARG A 482 9.42 -23.85 6.63
CA ARG A 482 9.96 -24.59 5.47
C ARG A 482 9.63 -26.08 5.53
N GLU A 483 9.91 -26.72 6.66
CA GLU A 483 9.64 -28.15 6.83
C GLU A 483 8.15 -28.46 6.70
N THR A 484 7.29 -27.57 7.18
CA THR A 484 5.83 -27.73 7.06
C THR A 484 5.38 -27.55 5.62
N CYS A 485 5.85 -26.49 4.94
CA CYS A 485 5.46 -26.19 3.57
C CYS A 485 5.94 -27.22 2.55
N ARG A 486 7.09 -27.87 2.76
CA ARG A 486 7.58 -28.98 1.93
C ARG A 486 6.65 -30.19 1.93
N ARG A 487 5.89 -30.39 3.00
CA ARG A 487 4.92 -31.50 3.13
C ARG A 487 3.56 -31.18 2.51
N LEU A 488 3.32 -29.93 2.08
CA LEU A 488 2.08 -29.58 1.42
C LEU A 488 1.90 -30.39 0.13
N PRO A 489 0.67 -30.78 -0.20
CA PRO A 489 0.39 -31.42 -1.48
C PRO A 489 0.72 -30.45 -2.64
N PRO A 490 0.95 -30.94 -3.86
CA PRO A 490 1.00 -30.09 -5.04
C PRO A 490 -0.24 -29.20 -5.11
N TYR A 491 -0.05 -27.95 -5.54
CA TYR A 491 -1.13 -26.97 -5.57
C TYR A 491 -2.37 -27.47 -6.32
N GLY A 492 -3.51 -27.35 -5.67
CA GLY A 492 -4.84 -27.58 -6.22
C GLY A 492 -5.84 -26.60 -5.63
N THR A 493 -6.98 -26.38 -6.26
CA THR A 493 -7.99 -25.40 -5.83
C THR A 493 -8.52 -25.61 -4.41
N SER A 494 -8.42 -26.83 -3.87
CA SER A 494 -8.81 -27.16 -2.49
C SER A 494 -7.87 -26.59 -1.43
N VAL A 495 -6.61 -26.30 -1.78
CA VAL A 495 -5.60 -25.82 -0.83
C VAL A 495 -5.92 -24.41 -0.31
N LEU A 496 -6.54 -23.56 -1.14
CA LEU A 496 -6.99 -22.22 -0.72
C LEU A 496 -8.16 -22.23 0.28
N GLY A 497 -8.88 -23.33 0.36
CA GLY A 497 -9.98 -23.51 1.31
C GLY A 497 -9.55 -24.17 2.63
N ASP A 498 -8.28 -24.53 2.77
CA ASP A 498 -7.76 -25.17 3.98
C ASP A 498 -7.28 -24.12 4.99
N PRO A 499 -7.95 -23.96 6.15
CA PRO A 499 -7.54 -22.99 7.17
C PRO A 499 -6.11 -23.21 7.68
N ALA A 500 -5.64 -24.48 7.73
CA ALA A 500 -4.29 -24.78 8.19
C ALA A 500 -3.22 -24.22 7.24
N VAL A 501 -3.48 -24.23 5.94
CA VAL A 501 -2.57 -23.65 4.95
C VAL A 501 -2.65 -22.12 4.96
N CYS A 502 -3.83 -21.55 5.21
CA CYS A 502 -3.96 -20.10 5.38
C CYS A 502 -3.12 -19.58 6.55
N VAL A 503 -3.07 -20.29 7.68
CA VAL A 503 -2.20 -19.96 8.82
C VAL A 503 -0.72 -19.92 8.44
N LEU A 504 -0.26 -20.78 7.50
CA LEU A 504 1.14 -20.71 7.03
C LEU A 504 1.43 -19.42 6.27
N SER A 505 0.46 -18.89 5.51
CA SER A 505 0.61 -17.59 4.84
C SER A 505 0.67 -16.42 5.84
N ASP A 506 -0.03 -16.51 6.96
CA ASP A 506 0.02 -15.53 8.05
C ASP A 506 1.43 -15.50 8.66
N ARG A 507 1.94 -16.67 9.03
CA ARG A 507 3.30 -16.82 9.59
C ARG A 507 4.37 -16.30 8.63
N TYR A 508 4.30 -16.70 7.34
CA TYR A 508 5.21 -16.21 6.32
C TYR A 508 5.19 -14.68 6.20
N SER A 509 4.01 -14.08 6.18
CA SER A 509 3.87 -12.64 6.02
C SER A 509 4.44 -11.85 7.19
N LEU A 510 4.33 -12.36 8.43
CA LEU A 510 4.95 -11.77 9.61
C LEU A 510 6.48 -11.95 9.60
N ILE A 511 7.00 -13.08 9.11
CA ILE A 511 8.44 -13.29 8.91
C ILE A 511 8.99 -12.28 7.89
N ALA A 512 8.26 -12.04 6.78
CA ALA A 512 8.64 -11.05 5.79
C ALA A 512 8.62 -9.62 6.36
N ALA A 513 7.70 -9.30 7.28
CA ALA A 513 7.69 -8.03 7.99
C ALA A 513 8.92 -7.88 8.90
N ALA A 514 9.31 -8.93 9.61
CA ALA A 514 10.52 -8.93 10.44
C ALA A 514 11.79 -8.75 9.59
N ALA A 515 11.86 -9.43 8.44
CA ALA A 515 12.96 -9.25 7.49
C ALA A 515 13.06 -7.80 6.98
N ALA A 516 11.92 -7.14 6.72
CA ALA A 516 11.89 -5.76 6.29
C ALA A 516 12.38 -4.80 7.40
N VAL A 517 12.00 -5.03 8.66
CA VAL A 517 12.49 -4.23 9.80
C VAL A 517 14.00 -4.36 9.94
N LEU A 518 14.53 -5.59 9.91
CA LEU A 518 15.99 -5.84 10.00
C LEU A 518 16.74 -5.19 8.84
N GLY A 519 16.28 -5.40 7.62
CA GLY A 519 16.94 -4.83 6.43
C GLY A 519 16.93 -3.29 6.45
N VAL A 520 15.81 -2.66 6.84
CA VAL A 520 15.74 -1.19 6.96
C VAL A 520 16.63 -0.67 8.08
N TRP A 521 16.72 -1.37 9.21
CA TRP A 521 17.65 -1.00 10.29
C TRP A 521 19.12 -1.11 9.85
N GLU A 522 19.52 -2.22 9.23
CA GLU A 522 20.87 -2.40 8.69
C GLU A 522 21.20 -1.42 7.56
N GLY A 523 20.21 -1.02 6.79
CA GLY A 523 20.37 -0.07 5.67
C GLY A 523 20.56 1.39 6.08
N GLN A 524 20.55 1.71 7.38
CA GLN A 524 20.77 3.08 7.85
C GLN A 524 22.25 3.49 7.72
N ASP A 525 22.47 4.72 7.27
CA ASP A 525 23.80 5.31 7.07
C ASP A 525 24.29 6.14 8.28
N GLY A 526 23.52 6.17 9.37
CA GLY A 526 23.82 6.94 10.58
C GLY A 526 23.40 8.42 10.51
N THR A 527 22.81 8.89 9.42
CA THR A 527 22.32 10.28 9.32
C THR A 527 21.12 10.55 10.22
N ASP A 528 20.29 9.55 10.48
CA ASP A 528 19.23 9.59 11.49
C ASP A 528 19.67 8.75 12.71
N PRO A 529 20.04 9.40 13.84
CA PRO A 529 20.53 8.68 15.03
C PRO A 529 19.50 7.72 15.63
N PHE A 530 18.20 8.04 15.53
CA PHE A 530 17.14 7.17 16.05
C PHE A 530 16.98 5.91 15.20
N LEU A 531 16.95 6.05 13.87
CA LEU A 531 16.81 4.90 12.99
C LEU A 531 18.06 4.03 12.95
N ALA A 532 19.24 4.60 13.19
CA ALA A 532 20.50 3.85 13.30
C ALA A 532 20.61 3.08 14.64
N ASP A 533 19.89 3.50 15.67
CA ASP A 533 19.83 2.80 16.97
C ASP A 533 18.96 1.55 16.87
N ALA A 534 19.35 0.48 17.55
CA ALA A 534 18.63 -0.80 17.50
C ALA A 534 17.31 -0.82 18.30
N ALA A 535 17.08 0.14 19.19
CA ALA A 535 15.96 0.13 20.14
C ALA A 535 14.58 -0.01 19.46
N TRP A 536 14.35 0.75 18.40
CA TRP A 536 13.06 0.68 17.68
C TRP A 536 12.89 -0.66 16.96
N ALA A 537 13.96 -1.19 16.36
CA ALA A 537 13.92 -2.47 15.66
C ALA A 537 13.71 -3.63 16.64
N VAL A 538 14.38 -3.62 17.79
CA VAL A 538 14.15 -4.61 18.88
C VAL A 538 12.69 -4.59 19.32
N LEU A 539 12.11 -3.41 19.56
CA LEU A 539 10.72 -3.30 19.99
C LEU A 539 9.75 -3.76 18.90
N ALA A 540 9.96 -3.37 17.64
CA ALA A 540 9.15 -3.78 16.51
C ALA A 540 9.19 -5.30 16.29
N LEU A 541 10.39 -5.89 16.32
CA LEU A 541 10.57 -7.34 16.16
C LEU A 541 10.00 -8.13 17.33
N SER A 542 10.12 -7.62 18.57
CA SER A 542 9.50 -8.25 19.73
C SER A 542 7.99 -8.34 19.57
N ARG A 543 7.34 -7.28 19.11
CA ARG A 543 5.88 -7.27 18.87
C ARG A 543 5.46 -8.21 17.73
N ILE A 544 6.25 -8.30 16.67
CA ILE A 544 6.01 -9.27 15.57
C ILE A 544 6.20 -10.70 16.10
N GLY A 545 7.24 -10.93 16.90
CA GLY A 545 7.52 -12.23 17.52
C GLY A 545 6.42 -12.69 18.48
N GLU A 546 5.88 -11.78 19.30
CA GLU A 546 4.72 -12.06 20.17
C GLU A 546 3.49 -12.50 19.34
N ARG A 547 3.22 -11.87 18.20
CA ARG A 547 2.12 -12.26 17.28
C ARG A 547 2.35 -13.64 16.63
N LEU A 548 3.58 -13.99 16.35
CA LEU A 548 3.96 -15.31 15.84
C LEU A 548 3.95 -16.40 16.94
N GLY A 549 4.00 -15.99 18.23
CA GLY A 549 4.15 -16.90 19.36
C GLY A 549 5.53 -17.55 19.43
N ILE A 550 6.57 -16.88 18.91
CA ILE A 550 7.97 -17.32 19.04
C ILE A 550 8.60 -16.75 20.33
N PRO A 551 9.69 -17.33 20.83
CA PRO A 551 10.43 -16.78 21.98
C PRO A 551 10.90 -15.36 21.71
N VAL A 552 10.61 -14.45 22.63
CA VAL A 552 11.04 -13.05 22.57
C VAL A 552 11.90 -12.76 23.82
N PRO A 553 13.10 -12.20 23.67
CA PRO A 553 13.94 -11.82 24.81
C PRO A 553 13.29 -10.69 25.61
N GLU A 554 13.70 -10.54 26.87
CA GLU A 554 13.35 -9.36 27.65
C GLU A 554 13.88 -8.09 26.97
N LEU A 555 13.06 -7.04 26.98
CA LEU A 555 13.48 -5.76 26.41
C LEU A 555 14.66 -5.19 27.24
N PRO A 556 15.75 -4.81 26.59
CA PRO A 556 16.88 -4.17 27.27
C PRO A 556 16.47 -2.89 28.01
N ASP A 557 17.12 -2.64 29.15
CA ASP A 557 16.89 -1.44 29.93
C ASP A 557 17.03 -0.17 29.07
N GLY A 558 16.10 0.77 29.26
CA GLY A 558 16.09 2.02 28.52
C GLY A 558 15.55 1.96 27.08
N CYS A 559 15.40 0.78 26.48
CA CYS A 559 14.93 0.62 25.09
C CYS A 559 13.57 1.31 24.86
N ALA A 560 12.56 0.95 25.64
CA ALA A 560 11.22 1.54 25.52
C ALA A 560 11.21 3.04 25.86
N ALA A 561 12.04 3.49 26.79
CA ALA A 561 12.15 4.91 27.14
C ALA A 561 12.73 5.73 25.98
N TYR A 562 13.76 5.23 25.32
CA TYR A 562 14.38 5.87 24.16
C TYR A 562 13.37 6.04 23.00
N VAL A 563 12.59 4.99 22.71
CA VAL A 563 11.55 5.03 21.68
C VAL A 563 10.43 6.01 22.05
N LEU A 564 10.03 6.08 23.33
CA LEU A 564 9.05 7.05 23.81
C LEU A 564 9.55 8.50 23.67
N ASP A 565 10.79 8.75 24.04
CA ASP A 565 11.39 10.08 23.97
C ASP A 565 11.41 10.57 22.51
N GLU A 566 11.73 9.71 21.56
CA GLU A 566 11.68 10.03 20.15
C GLU A 566 10.26 10.32 19.66
N LEU A 567 9.29 9.50 20.03
CA LEU A 567 7.88 9.75 19.71
C LEU A 567 7.42 11.13 20.19
N VAL A 568 7.75 11.46 21.46
CA VAL A 568 7.40 12.75 22.06
C VAL A 568 8.15 13.89 21.38
N ARG A 569 9.42 13.69 21.03
CA ARG A 569 10.21 14.66 20.27
C ARG A 569 9.57 14.96 18.91
N ARG A 570 9.19 13.92 18.16
CA ARG A 570 8.53 14.09 16.86
C ARG A 570 7.19 14.82 16.99
N TYR A 571 6.39 14.43 17.95
CA TYR A 571 5.11 15.13 18.22
C TYR A 571 5.32 16.61 18.51
N ARG A 572 6.29 16.97 19.37
CA ARG A 572 6.59 18.36 19.74
C ARG A 572 7.16 19.18 18.60
N ALA A 573 7.99 18.55 17.78
CA ALA A 573 8.61 19.18 16.62
C ALA A 573 7.69 19.23 15.39
N GLY A 574 6.49 18.63 15.46
CA GLY A 574 5.58 18.55 14.31
C GLY A 574 6.15 17.70 13.18
N LEU A 575 6.74 16.56 13.51
CA LEU A 575 7.29 15.61 12.55
C LEU A 575 6.38 14.38 12.45
N SER A 576 6.34 13.74 11.29
CA SER A 576 5.66 12.45 11.13
C SER A 576 6.34 11.33 11.92
N CYS A 577 5.55 10.30 12.29
CA CYS A 577 6.03 9.11 13.00
C CYS A 577 6.42 7.97 12.05
N ASP A 578 6.61 8.26 10.77
CA ASP A 578 7.12 7.32 9.76
C ASP A 578 8.67 7.33 9.71
N LEU A 579 9.25 6.52 8.83
CA LEU A 579 10.71 6.44 8.63
C LEU A 579 11.36 7.75 8.16
N ASP A 580 10.57 8.67 7.62
CA ASP A 580 11.08 9.90 7.02
C ASP A 580 11.12 11.09 8.00
N ALA A 581 10.34 11.06 9.08
CA ALA A 581 10.19 12.14 10.04
C ALA A 581 9.93 13.50 9.35
N THR A 582 8.99 13.50 8.39
CA THR A 582 8.69 14.67 7.54
C THR A 582 8.04 15.79 8.35
N PRO A 583 8.42 17.07 8.17
CA PRO A 583 7.74 18.20 8.78
C PRO A 583 6.25 18.26 8.39
N LEU A 584 5.39 18.43 9.38
CA LEU A 584 3.94 18.55 9.25
C LEU A 584 3.54 20.01 9.36
N ALA A 585 2.50 20.42 8.62
CA ALA A 585 1.89 21.73 8.79
C ALA A 585 1.23 21.85 10.18
N GLN A 586 1.50 22.95 10.89
CA GLN A 586 1.02 23.25 12.25
C GLN A 586 0.34 24.62 12.27
#